data_a9fc2f654e707d2796d2319bcdd4d828
#
_entry.id   a9fc2f654e707d2796d2319bcdd4d828
#
_cell.length_a   1.000
_cell.length_b   1.000
_cell.length_c   1.000
_cell.angle_alpha   90.00
_cell.angle_beta   90.00
_cell.angle_gamma   90.00
#
_symmetry.space_group_name_H-M   'P 1'
#
loop_
_entity.id
_entity.type
_entity.pdbx_description
1 polymer ?
#
loop_
_entity_poly.entity_id
_entity_poly.type
_entity_poly.pdbx_seq_one_letter_code
_entity_poly.pdbx_strand_id
1 'polypeptide(L)'
;MDRRRMIMAGFGALAAVISTPEATAAPATAGGSYLFHDEFDGRVGSAPDPSKWVVSGHRTPIKNPTGFDRPEFFGEYRDSRQNVFVDGKSNLVLRATRDPNSYFGGLVSGTWRGAIGTTWEARIKLNCLTAGCWPAWWLSNDDPGRSGEVDLMEWYGNGDWPAGTTVHANPDGTAFKTQPIAVDAAWHTWRVTWNRSGIYFWEDFVDGAPPYFSVPAAGIEDLNDPVRMWPFNDVGYTLFPILNLAVGGSGGGDPASGSYPAEMLVDWVRVF
;
A
#
# COMPACT_ATOMS: atom_id res chain seq x y z
N MET A 1 2.11 -50.67 29.85
CA MET A 1 1.15 -49.68 29.29
C MET A 1 0.95 -48.62 30.36
N ASP A 2 1.71 -47.58 30.29
CA ASP A 2 1.78 -46.57 31.36
C ASP A 2 1.38 -45.21 30.80
N ARG A 3 0.29 -44.66 31.34
CA ARG A 3 -0.23 -43.35 30.99
C ARG A 3 0.29 -42.34 32.00
N ARG A 4 1.35 -41.62 31.69
CA ARG A 4 1.79 -40.49 32.50
C ARG A 4 0.98 -39.23 32.16
N ARG A 5 0.17 -38.81 33.11
CA ARG A 5 -0.50 -37.49 33.13
C ARG A 5 0.53 -36.41 33.42
N MET A 6 0.61 -35.45 32.54
CA MET A 6 1.43 -34.23 32.76
C MET A 6 0.46 -33.11 33.23
N ILE A 7 0.69 -32.68 34.47
CA ILE A 7 -0.03 -31.56 35.10
C ILE A 7 0.57 -30.28 34.58
N MET A 8 -0.21 -29.48 33.90
CA MET A 8 0.16 -28.12 33.54
C MET A 8 -0.20 -27.15 34.65
N ALA A 9 0.79 -26.58 35.31
CA ALA A 9 0.60 -25.47 36.25
C ALA A 9 0.40 -24.18 35.46
N GLY A 10 -0.78 -23.55 35.62
CA GLY A 10 -1.07 -22.25 35.04
C GLY A 10 -0.33 -21.13 35.76
N PHE A 11 0.54 -20.43 35.04
CA PHE A 11 1.03 -19.11 35.43
C PHE A 11 0.14 -18.06 34.80
N GLY A 12 -0.69 -17.41 35.60
CA GLY A 12 -1.42 -16.23 35.24
C GLY A 12 -0.47 -15.04 35.14
N ALA A 13 -0.15 -14.62 33.91
CA ALA A 13 0.53 -13.36 33.69
C ALA A 13 -0.54 -12.25 33.62
N LEU A 14 -0.55 -11.32 34.59
CA LEU A 14 -1.25 -10.06 34.48
C LEU A 14 -0.56 -9.24 33.39
N ALA A 15 -1.20 -9.11 32.23
CA ALA A 15 -0.75 -8.15 31.22
C ALA A 15 -1.13 -6.75 31.67
N ALA A 16 -0.14 -5.96 32.06
CA ALA A 16 -0.31 -4.53 32.23
C ALA A 16 -0.53 -3.91 30.84
N VAL A 17 -1.70 -3.32 30.64
CA VAL A 17 -1.97 -2.49 29.46
C VAL A 17 -1.13 -1.24 29.57
N ILE A 18 0.04 -1.24 28.94
CA ILE A 18 0.83 -0.04 28.72
C ILE A 18 0.19 0.65 27.52
N SER A 19 -0.57 1.72 27.75
CA SER A 19 -1.00 2.63 26.70
C SER A 19 0.26 3.27 26.12
N THR A 20 0.68 2.85 24.94
CA THR A 20 1.68 3.57 24.16
C THR A 20 1.11 4.95 23.82
N PRO A 21 1.87 6.03 24.00
CA PRO A 21 1.43 7.35 23.57
C PRO A 21 1.23 7.30 22.06
N GLU A 22 0.12 7.87 21.58
CA GLU A 22 -0.14 8.10 20.18
C GLU A 22 1.09 8.82 19.59
N ALA A 23 1.77 8.18 18.65
CA ALA A 23 2.95 8.76 18.03
C ALA A 23 2.48 10.00 17.25
N THR A 24 2.72 11.16 17.83
CA THR A 24 2.56 12.44 17.12
C THR A 24 3.47 12.40 15.91
N ALA A 25 2.90 12.65 14.72
CA ALA A 25 3.64 12.72 13.48
C ALA A 25 4.92 13.52 13.69
N ALA A 26 6.08 12.92 13.36
CA ALA A 26 7.33 13.64 13.40
C ALA A 26 7.20 14.86 12.46
N PRO A 27 7.58 16.08 12.90
CA PRO A 27 7.48 17.25 12.04
C PRO A 27 8.30 17.01 10.78
N ALA A 28 7.72 17.36 9.63
CA ALA A 28 8.45 17.45 8.37
C ALA A 28 9.75 18.23 8.62
N THR A 29 10.86 17.74 8.08
CA THR A 29 12.16 18.41 8.19
C THR A 29 11.98 19.90 7.90
N ALA A 30 12.29 20.74 8.85
CA ALA A 30 12.13 22.17 8.76
C ALA A 30 12.89 22.69 7.53
N GLY A 31 12.17 23.19 6.51
CA GLY A 31 12.71 24.03 5.44
C GLY A 31 12.68 23.49 4.00
N GLY A 32 12.24 22.26 3.71
CA GLY A 32 12.11 21.77 2.34
C GLY A 32 10.67 21.94 1.81
N SER A 33 10.50 22.52 0.62
CA SER A 33 9.21 22.50 -0.08
C SER A 33 8.97 21.10 -0.63
N TYR A 34 7.76 20.53 -0.37
CA TYR A 34 7.35 19.29 -1.03
C TYR A 34 7.26 19.49 -2.54
N LEU A 35 7.69 18.50 -3.31
CA LEU A 35 7.46 18.42 -4.74
C LEU A 35 5.99 18.13 -5.05
N PHE A 36 5.37 17.32 -4.19
CA PHE A 36 3.96 17.01 -4.19
C PHE A 36 3.53 16.71 -2.75
N HIS A 37 2.33 17.15 -2.36
CA HIS A 37 1.74 16.74 -1.09
C HIS A 37 0.22 16.85 -1.10
N ASP A 38 -0.43 16.07 -0.26
CA ASP A 38 -1.82 16.22 0.09
C ASP A 38 -2.03 15.80 1.55
N GLU A 39 -2.63 16.70 2.33
CA GLU A 39 -3.02 16.49 3.72
C GLU A 39 -4.51 16.12 3.82
N PHE A 40 -5.16 15.90 2.69
CA PHE A 40 -6.57 15.54 2.54
C PHE A 40 -7.55 16.46 3.30
N ASP A 41 -7.20 17.72 3.42
CA ASP A 41 -8.09 18.74 3.98
C ASP A 41 -9.31 18.93 3.08
N GLY A 42 -10.50 18.75 3.62
CA GLY A 42 -11.71 18.89 2.83
C GLY A 42 -12.98 18.68 3.63
N ARG A 43 -14.12 18.94 2.98
CA ARG A 43 -15.42 18.69 3.59
C ARG A 43 -15.68 17.20 3.73
N VAL A 44 -16.27 16.79 4.85
CA VAL A 44 -16.72 15.42 5.07
C VAL A 44 -17.56 14.92 3.88
N GLY A 45 -17.21 13.76 3.35
CA GLY A 45 -17.87 13.11 2.23
C GLY A 45 -17.51 13.70 0.85
N SER A 46 -16.61 14.68 0.75
CA SER A 46 -16.14 15.18 -0.55
C SER A 46 -15.17 14.18 -1.21
N ALA A 47 -15.02 14.31 -2.55
CA ALA A 47 -13.92 13.65 -3.25
C ALA A 47 -12.56 14.24 -2.79
N PRO A 48 -11.44 13.50 -2.91
CA PRO A 48 -10.13 14.10 -2.88
C PRO A 48 -9.95 15.12 -4.01
N ASP A 49 -8.96 16.00 -3.89
CA ASP A 49 -8.68 17.07 -4.86
C ASP A 49 -8.43 16.47 -6.26
N PRO A 50 -9.28 16.76 -7.28
CA PRO A 50 -9.12 16.20 -8.60
C PRO A 50 -7.90 16.75 -9.37
N SER A 51 -7.29 17.82 -8.91
CA SER A 51 -6.01 18.29 -9.46
C SER A 51 -4.81 17.42 -9.01
N LYS A 52 -4.98 16.67 -7.92
CA LYS A 52 -3.96 15.80 -7.33
C LYS A 52 -4.25 14.32 -7.55
N TRP A 53 -5.53 13.92 -7.59
CA TRP A 53 -5.95 12.53 -7.61
C TRP A 53 -7.00 12.23 -8.64
N VAL A 54 -6.83 11.12 -9.34
CA VAL A 54 -7.86 10.49 -10.16
C VAL A 54 -8.48 9.37 -9.36
N VAL A 55 -9.79 9.43 -9.13
CA VAL A 55 -10.53 8.33 -8.51
C VAL A 55 -10.85 7.30 -9.59
N SER A 56 -10.38 6.09 -9.41
CA SER A 56 -10.58 5.02 -10.40
C SER A 56 -11.87 4.25 -10.13
N GLY A 57 -12.77 4.29 -11.11
CA GLY A 57 -13.78 3.27 -11.31
C GLY A 57 -13.26 2.23 -12.29
N HIS A 58 -13.95 1.12 -12.52
CA HIS A 58 -13.49 0.03 -13.36
C HIS A 58 -13.26 0.39 -14.86
N ARG A 59 -13.47 1.63 -15.26
CA ARG A 59 -13.33 2.14 -16.65
C ARG A 59 -12.36 3.31 -16.77
N THR A 60 -11.60 3.65 -15.75
CA THR A 60 -10.64 4.74 -15.88
C THR A 60 -9.40 4.29 -16.64
N PRO A 61 -8.74 5.23 -17.37
CA PRO A 61 -7.62 4.91 -18.26
C PRO A 61 -6.32 4.50 -17.53
N ILE A 62 -6.29 4.52 -16.21
CA ILE A 62 -5.29 3.76 -15.51
C ILE A 62 -5.64 2.32 -15.81
N LYS A 63 -4.97 1.80 -16.83
CA LYS A 63 -4.99 0.38 -17.11
C LYS A 63 -4.79 -0.29 -15.76
N ASN A 64 -5.80 -0.99 -15.29
CA ASN A 64 -5.66 -1.79 -14.12
C ASN A 64 -4.45 -2.68 -14.35
N PRO A 65 -3.26 -2.34 -13.79
CA PRO A 65 -2.04 -3.06 -14.11
C PRO A 65 -2.11 -4.50 -13.60
N THR A 66 -3.08 -4.81 -12.76
CA THR A 66 -3.19 -6.07 -12.03
C THR A 66 -4.30 -6.97 -12.54
N GLY A 67 -5.06 -6.57 -13.60
CA GLY A 67 -6.12 -7.41 -14.16
C GLY A 67 -7.29 -7.67 -13.22
N PHE A 68 -7.58 -6.76 -12.30
CA PHE A 68 -8.71 -6.81 -11.36
C PHE A 68 -10.10 -6.71 -11.97
N ASP A 69 -10.20 -6.74 -13.29
CA ASP A 69 -11.46 -6.76 -14.03
C ASP A 69 -12.08 -8.16 -14.15
N ARG A 70 -11.73 -9.09 -13.27
CA ARG A 70 -12.30 -10.46 -13.35
C ARG A 70 -13.50 -10.58 -12.43
N PRO A 71 -14.72 -10.65 -12.97
CA PRO A 71 -15.96 -10.63 -12.19
C PRO A 71 -16.18 -11.85 -11.29
N GLU A 72 -15.48 -12.96 -11.52
CA GLU A 72 -15.71 -14.19 -10.78
C GLU A 72 -15.14 -14.24 -9.35
N PHE A 73 -14.27 -13.26 -8.97
CA PHE A 73 -13.61 -13.31 -7.66
C PHE A 73 -13.46 -11.95 -6.95
N PHE A 74 -14.02 -10.84 -7.50
CA PHE A 74 -13.57 -9.52 -7.08
C PHE A 74 -14.66 -8.50 -6.86
N GLY A 75 -14.37 -7.61 -5.90
CA GLY A 75 -14.98 -6.32 -5.84
C GLY A 75 -14.49 -5.42 -6.98
N GLU A 76 -15.36 -4.54 -7.41
CA GLU A 76 -15.02 -3.48 -8.36
C GLU A 76 -14.50 -2.26 -7.62
N TYR A 77 -13.53 -1.53 -8.18
CA TYR A 77 -13.26 -0.18 -7.75
C TYR A 77 -14.39 0.75 -8.20
N ARG A 78 -14.88 1.58 -7.28
CA ARG A 78 -15.95 2.54 -7.59
C ARG A 78 -15.51 3.98 -7.39
N ASP A 79 -15.78 4.82 -8.38
CA ASP A 79 -15.86 6.27 -8.18
C ASP A 79 -17.16 6.63 -7.47
N SER A 80 -17.20 6.36 -6.20
CA SER A 80 -18.34 6.58 -5.31
C SER A 80 -17.87 7.19 -4.00
N ARG A 81 -18.66 8.15 -3.49
CA ARG A 81 -18.44 8.72 -2.14
C ARG A 81 -18.74 7.71 -1.01
N GLN A 82 -19.19 6.53 -1.33
CA GLN A 82 -19.24 5.40 -0.39
C GLN A 82 -17.90 4.69 -0.24
N ASN A 83 -17.05 4.72 -1.29
CA ASN A 83 -15.81 3.97 -1.35
C ASN A 83 -14.55 4.86 -1.34
N VAL A 84 -14.63 6.12 -1.83
CA VAL A 84 -13.49 7.05 -1.85
C VAL A 84 -13.99 8.45 -1.44
N PHE A 85 -13.54 8.95 -0.30
CA PHE A 85 -13.96 10.24 0.21
C PHE A 85 -12.98 10.80 1.26
N VAL A 86 -13.08 12.10 1.52
CA VAL A 86 -12.40 12.78 2.63
C VAL A 86 -13.34 12.81 3.84
N ASP A 87 -12.84 12.48 5.03
CA ASP A 87 -13.66 12.30 6.23
C ASP A 87 -13.95 13.62 7.00
N GLY A 88 -13.37 14.74 6.56
CA GLY A 88 -13.47 16.04 7.22
C GLY A 88 -12.59 16.17 8.46
N LYS A 89 -11.68 15.22 8.69
CA LYS A 89 -10.68 15.22 9.76
C LYS A 89 -9.27 15.03 9.18
N SER A 90 -9.08 15.52 7.95
CA SER A 90 -7.83 15.43 7.18
C SER A 90 -7.41 13.98 6.88
N ASN A 91 -8.37 13.09 6.58
CA ASN A 91 -8.05 11.76 6.08
C ASN A 91 -8.76 11.48 4.76
N LEU A 92 -8.03 10.91 3.81
CA LEU A 92 -8.63 10.15 2.73
C LEU A 92 -9.07 8.79 3.25
N VAL A 93 -10.30 8.42 2.97
CA VAL A 93 -10.85 7.09 3.30
C VAL A 93 -11.05 6.30 2.03
N LEU A 94 -10.39 5.17 1.93
CA LEU A 94 -10.67 4.12 0.98
C LEU A 94 -11.46 3.03 1.71
N ARG A 95 -12.70 2.80 1.27
CA ARG A 95 -13.62 1.90 1.97
C ARG A 95 -14.00 0.71 1.09
N ALA A 96 -13.83 -0.47 1.66
CA ALA A 96 -14.39 -1.71 1.13
C ALA A 96 -15.83 -1.86 1.62
N THR A 97 -16.76 -2.13 0.71
CA THR A 97 -18.19 -2.32 1.01
C THR A 97 -18.69 -3.62 0.39
N ARG A 98 -19.75 -4.16 0.99
CA ARG A 98 -20.46 -5.34 0.50
C ARG A 98 -21.94 -4.98 0.25
N ASP A 99 -22.39 -5.23 -0.98
CA ASP A 99 -23.80 -5.35 -1.31
C ASP A 99 -24.18 -6.86 -1.28
N PRO A 100 -25.46 -7.23 -1.30
CA PRO A 100 -25.85 -8.64 -1.18
C PRO A 100 -25.14 -9.59 -2.13
N ASN A 101 -24.76 -9.14 -3.34
CA ASN A 101 -24.20 -9.97 -4.39
C ASN A 101 -22.87 -9.43 -4.96
N SER A 102 -22.29 -8.39 -4.36
CA SER A 102 -21.11 -7.72 -4.91
C SER A 102 -20.28 -7.06 -3.84
N TYR A 103 -19.01 -6.87 -4.13
CA TYR A 103 -18.06 -6.15 -3.27
C TYR A 103 -17.49 -4.97 -4.03
N PHE A 104 -17.15 -3.91 -3.31
CA PHE A 104 -16.62 -2.69 -3.89
C PHE A 104 -15.47 -2.17 -3.05
N GLY A 105 -14.44 -1.69 -3.72
CA GLY A 105 -13.29 -1.05 -3.12
C GLY A 105 -13.10 0.37 -3.61
N GLY A 106 -12.05 1.02 -3.14
CA GLY A 106 -11.62 2.35 -3.55
C GLY A 106 -10.20 2.36 -4.07
N LEU A 107 -9.93 3.18 -5.08
CA LEU A 107 -8.60 3.43 -5.61
C LEU A 107 -8.45 4.90 -6.00
N VAL A 108 -7.29 5.48 -5.67
CA VAL A 108 -6.87 6.78 -6.18
C VAL A 108 -5.47 6.68 -6.76
N SER A 109 -5.23 7.42 -7.85
CA SER A 109 -3.92 7.54 -8.47
C SER A 109 -3.51 9.00 -8.54
N GLY A 110 -2.27 9.30 -8.18
CA GLY A 110 -1.74 10.65 -8.26
C GLY A 110 -1.58 11.15 -9.69
N THR A 111 -1.85 12.42 -9.90
CA THR A 111 -1.64 13.10 -11.21
C THR A 111 -0.18 13.48 -11.41
N TRP A 112 0.57 13.64 -10.33
CA TRP A 112 1.97 14.04 -10.37
C TRP A 112 2.90 12.86 -10.67
N ARG A 113 4.00 13.14 -11.37
CA ARG A 113 5.01 12.16 -11.77
C ARG A 113 6.35 12.54 -11.18
N GLY A 114 6.94 11.64 -10.38
CA GLY A 114 8.26 11.80 -9.81
C GLY A 114 9.34 11.10 -10.61
N ALA A 115 10.49 11.77 -10.73
CA ALA A 115 11.68 11.23 -11.36
C ALA A 115 12.63 10.63 -10.31
N ILE A 116 13.69 10.00 -10.78
CA ILE A 116 14.78 9.51 -9.93
C ILE A 116 15.35 10.63 -9.04
N GLY A 117 15.59 10.32 -7.77
CA GLY A 117 16.02 11.26 -6.74
C GLY A 117 14.89 11.68 -5.79
N THR A 118 13.68 11.13 -5.93
CA THR A 118 12.54 11.46 -5.08
C THR A 118 12.41 10.51 -3.89
N THR A 119 11.87 11.06 -2.80
CA THR A 119 11.42 10.30 -1.62
C THR A 119 9.90 10.44 -1.51
N TRP A 120 9.22 9.32 -1.33
CA TRP A 120 7.77 9.23 -1.22
C TRP A 120 7.40 8.74 0.16
N GLU A 121 6.38 9.34 0.73
CA GLU A 121 5.95 9.02 2.08
C GLU A 121 4.44 9.17 2.21
N ALA A 122 3.80 8.23 2.92
CA ALA A 122 2.40 8.31 3.29
C ALA A 122 2.20 7.81 4.72
N ARG A 123 1.31 8.45 5.46
CA ARG A 123 0.87 8.01 6.79
C ARG A 123 -0.47 7.32 6.66
N ILE A 124 -0.51 6.02 7.03
CA ILE A 124 -1.63 5.13 6.73
C ILE A 124 -2.04 4.37 7.98
N LYS A 125 -3.35 4.10 8.10
CA LYS A 125 -3.95 3.24 9.11
C LYS A 125 -4.85 2.20 8.45
N LEU A 126 -4.68 0.93 8.82
CA LEU A 126 -5.39 -0.20 8.24
C LEU A 126 -6.50 -0.72 9.17
N ASN A 127 -7.70 -0.14 9.09
CA ASN A 127 -8.90 -0.68 9.72
C ASN A 127 -9.61 -1.68 8.78
N CYS A 128 -8.84 -2.38 7.94
CA CYS A 128 -9.33 -3.28 6.90
C CYS A 128 -8.62 -4.66 6.90
N LEU A 129 -7.98 -5.02 8.00
CA LEU A 129 -7.27 -6.30 8.13
C LEU A 129 -8.28 -7.45 8.33
N THR A 130 -9.05 -7.76 7.28
CA THR A 130 -10.08 -8.78 7.26
C THR A 130 -10.08 -9.55 5.94
N ALA A 131 -10.56 -10.79 5.95
CA ALA A 131 -10.61 -11.63 4.75
C ALA A 131 -11.24 -10.90 3.56
N GLY A 132 -10.63 -11.07 2.40
CA GLY A 132 -11.05 -10.43 1.17
C GLY A 132 -10.46 -9.05 0.92
N CYS A 133 -9.99 -8.32 1.93
CA CYS A 133 -9.37 -7.01 1.73
C CYS A 133 -7.94 -7.14 1.22
N TRP A 134 -7.55 -6.18 0.37
CA TRP A 134 -6.19 -6.04 -0.14
C TRP A 134 -5.83 -4.55 -0.24
N PRO A 135 -5.45 -3.92 0.88
CA PRO A 135 -4.93 -2.56 0.88
C PRO A 135 -3.51 -2.51 0.33
N ALA A 136 -3.21 -1.46 -0.43
CA ALA A 136 -1.86 -1.19 -0.94
C ALA A 136 -1.53 0.30 -1.01
N TRP A 137 -0.26 0.60 -0.76
CA TRP A 137 0.43 1.85 -1.06
C TRP A 137 1.61 1.54 -1.97
N TRP A 138 1.56 2.01 -3.22
CA TRP A 138 2.50 1.63 -4.25
C TRP A 138 2.72 2.70 -5.31
N LEU A 139 3.76 2.54 -6.09
CA LEU A 139 4.13 3.42 -7.19
C LEU A 139 4.14 2.64 -8.50
N SER A 140 3.53 3.20 -9.52
CA SER A 140 3.48 2.64 -10.87
C SER A 140 4.01 3.63 -11.91
N ASN A 141 4.10 3.19 -13.15
CA ASN A 141 4.54 4.01 -14.25
C ASN A 141 3.59 3.91 -15.46
N ASP A 142 3.68 4.89 -16.37
CA ASP A 142 2.79 4.97 -17.55
C ASP A 142 3.40 4.34 -18.81
N ASP A 143 4.65 3.84 -18.75
CA ASP A 143 5.34 3.30 -19.93
C ASP A 143 5.17 1.78 -20.00
N PRO A 144 4.33 1.26 -20.92
CA PRO A 144 4.08 -0.17 -21.01
C PRO A 144 5.29 -0.98 -21.51
N GLY A 145 6.30 -0.32 -22.09
CA GLY A 145 7.52 -0.98 -22.55
C GLY A 145 8.63 -1.05 -21.51
N ARG A 146 8.49 -0.29 -20.42
CA ARG A 146 9.46 -0.21 -19.32
C ARG A 146 8.75 -0.27 -17.97
N SER A 147 7.74 -1.10 -17.87
CA SER A 147 6.97 -1.17 -16.62
C SER A 147 7.82 -1.69 -15.48
N GLY A 148 7.72 -0.99 -14.38
CA GLY A 148 8.21 -1.39 -13.07
C GLY A 148 7.23 -0.90 -12.03
N GLU A 149 7.24 -1.52 -10.87
CA GLU A 149 6.32 -1.26 -9.78
C GLU A 149 7.08 -1.27 -8.45
N VAL A 150 6.69 -0.41 -7.54
CA VAL A 150 7.32 -0.30 -6.22
C VAL A 150 6.22 -0.31 -5.17
N ASP A 151 6.04 -1.43 -4.48
CA ASP A 151 5.04 -1.61 -3.46
C ASP A 151 5.65 -1.33 -2.10
N LEU A 152 5.25 -0.22 -1.48
CA LEU A 152 5.76 0.16 -0.17
C LEU A 152 5.10 -0.67 0.93
N MET A 153 3.82 -0.94 0.78
CA MET A 153 3.05 -1.72 1.73
C MET A 153 1.88 -2.40 1.02
N GLU A 154 1.82 -3.70 1.16
CA GLU A 154 0.66 -4.51 0.79
C GLU A 154 0.31 -5.46 1.92
N TRP A 155 -0.96 -5.58 2.24
CA TRP A 155 -1.49 -6.62 3.11
C TRP A 155 -2.50 -7.47 2.36
N TYR A 156 -2.45 -8.78 2.58
CA TYR A 156 -3.21 -9.76 1.81
C TYR A 156 -4.23 -10.48 2.68
N GLY A 157 -5.51 -10.25 2.39
CA GLY A 157 -6.63 -10.90 3.09
C GLY A 157 -6.89 -12.34 2.67
N ASN A 158 -6.06 -12.91 1.80
CA ASN A 158 -6.18 -14.29 1.31
C ASN A 158 -5.78 -15.34 2.37
N GLY A 159 -5.12 -14.93 3.45
CA GLY A 159 -4.69 -15.82 4.52
C GLY A 159 -3.45 -16.67 4.21
N ASP A 160 -2.91 -16.58 2.99
CA ASP A 160 -1.78 -17.39 2.51
C ASP A 160 -0.48 -16.58 2.42
N TRP A 161 -0.57 -15.30 2.06
CA TRP A 161 0.60 -14.46 1.84
C TRP A 161 0.87 -13.54 3.03
N PRO A 162 2.14 -13.43 3.45
CA PRO A 162 2.52 -12.42 4.43
C PRO A 162 2.40 -11.02 3.79
N ALA A 163 2.07 -10.01 4.58
CA ALA A 163 2.19 -8.63 4.13
C ALA A 163 3.61 -8.37 3.63
N GLY A 164 3.76 -7.51 2.63
CA GLY A 164 5.03 -7.35 1.94
C GLY A 164 5.32 -5.96 1.40
N THR A 165 6.60 -5.71 1.20
CA THR A 165 7.16 -4.65 0.37
C THR A 165 7.82 -5.31 -0.83
N THR A 166 7.53 -4.83 -2.05
CA THR A 166 8.00 -5.50 -3.28
C THR A 166 8.52 -4.48 -4.29
N VAL A 167 9.52 -4.86 -5.07
CA VAL A 167 9.96 -4.14 -6.27
C VAL A 167 9.86 -5.09 -7.46
N HIS A 168 9.03 -4.76 -8.42
CA HIS A 168 8.92 -5.46 -9.69
C HIS A 168 9.68 -4.68 -10.76
N ALA A 169 10.56 -5.36 -11.50
CA ALA A 169 11.41 -4.75 -12.51
C ALA A 169 10.97 -5.03 -13.95
N ASN A 170 9.92 -5.83 -14.14
CA ASN A 170 9.35 -6.13 -15.44
C ASN A 170 7.82 -6.22 -15.43
N PRO A 171 7.18 -6.11 -16.62
CA PRO A 171 5.72 -6.03 -16.74
C PRO A 171 4.96 -7.32 -16.41
N ASP A 172 5.60 -8.46 -16.50
CA ASP A 172 5.01 -9.77 -16.25
C ASP A 172 5.22 -10.25 -14.81
N GLY A 173 5.92 -9.45 -13.98
CA GLY A 173 6.10 -9.71 -12.56
C GLY A 173 7.05 -10.88 -12.25
N THR A 174 7.85 -11.33 -13.21
CA THR A 174 8.80 -12.44 -13.03
C THR A 174 10.16 -11.97 -12.51
N ALA A 175 10.51 -10.69 -12.65
CA ALA A 175 11.69 -10.07 -12.05
C ALA A 175 11.29 -9.22 -10.86
N PHE A 176 11.28 -9.79 -9.66
CA PHE A 176 10.88 -9.09 -8.44
C PHE A 176 11.78 -9.41 -7.24
N LYS A 177 11.77 -8.50 -6.25
CA LYS A 177 12.33 -8.71 -4.91
C LYS A 177 11.28 -8.29 -3.89
N THR A 178 11.02 -9.15 -2.92
CA THR A 178 10.07 -8.90 -1.85
C THR A 178 10.69 -9.06 -0.47
N GLN A 179 10.16 -8.32 0.49
CA GLN A 179 10.48 -8.39 1.91
C GLN A 179 9.17 -8.48 2.70
N PRO A 180 8.94 -9.56 3.47
CA PRO A 180 7.82 -9.61 4.40
C PRO A 180 7.91 -8.50 5.44
N ILE A 181 6.75 -7.92 5.78
CA ILE A 181 6.60 -6.87 6.80
C ILE A 181 5.53 -7.26 7.81
N ALA A 182 5.57 -6.65 8.98
CA ALA A 182 4.47 -6.70 9.93
C ALA A 182 3.56 -5.50 9.69
N VAL A 183 2.24 -5.71 9.80
CA VAL A 183 1.26 -4.63 9.74
C VAL A 183 0.23 -4.80 10.85
N ASP A 184 -0.26 -3.71 11.37
CA ASP A 184 -1.35 -3.67 12.35
C ASP A 184 -2.33 -2.53 12.05
N ALA A 185 -3.26 -2.27 12.96
CA ALA A 185 -4.26 -1.23 12.83
C ALA A 185 -3.85 0.11 13.48
N ALA A 186 -2.56 0.31 13.79
CA ALA A 186 -2.04 1.60 14.21
C ALA A 186 -1.76 2.53 13.02
N TRP A 187 -1.42 3.77 13.29
CA TRP A 187 -0.91 4.69 12.28
C TRP A 187 0.57 4.44 12.06
N HIS A 188 0.97 4.14 10.83
CA HIS A 188 2.36 4.00 10.40
C HIS A 188 2.68 4.92 9.24
N THR A 189 3.93 5.32 9.12
CA THR A 189 4.46 6.09 8.00
C THR A 189 5.32 5.16 7.14
N TRP A 190 4.93 5.02 5.88
CA TRP A 190 5.61 4.19 4.90
C TRP A 190 6.39 5.09 3.94
N ARG A 191 7.71 4.90 3.89
CA ARG A 191 8.63 5.71 3.09
C ARG A 191 9.42 4.87 2.11
N VAL A 192 9.62 5.41 0.90
CA VAL A 192 10.59 4.92 -0.07
C VAL A 192 11.45 6.05 -0.61
N THR A 193 12.74 5.83 -0.73
CA THR A 193 13.67 6.71 -1.47
C THR A 193 14.16 5.96 -2.69
N TRP A 194 13.99 6.57 -3.84
CA TRP A 194 14.47 6.08 -5.12
C TRP A 194 15.59 6.99 -5.65
N ASN A 195 16.76 6.42 -5.82
CA ASN A 195 17.92 7.11 -6.36
C ASN A 195 18.73 6.23 -7.33
N ARG A 196 19.84 6.75 -7.88
CA ARG A 196 20.68 6.03 -8.84
C ARG A 196 21.29 4.72 -8.30
N SER A 197 21.44 4.60 -6.99
CA SER A 197 22.03 3.43 -6.35
C SER A 197 21.03 2.33 -6.06
N GLY A 198 19.71 2.64 -6.05
CA GLY A 198 18.66 1.67 -5.76
C GLY A 198 17.40 2.29 -5.16
N ILE A 199 16.58 1.41 -4.59
CA ILE A 199 15.32 1.73 -3.92
C ILE A 199 15.43 1.26 -2.48
N TYR A 200 15.06 2.13 -1.52
CA TYR A 200 15.27 1.94 -0.09
C TYR A 200 13.99 2.23 0.68
N PHE A 201 13.63 1.39 1.66
CA PHE A 201 12.34 1.43 2.35
C PHE A 201 12.49 1.58 3.85
N TRP A 202 11.58 2.35 4.45
CA TRP A 202 11.44 2.53 5.90
C TRP A 202 9.96 2.50 6.29
N GLU A 203 9.72 1.96 7.47
CA GLU A 203 8.51 2.14 8.24
C GLU A 203 8.85 3.04 9.43
N ASP A 204 8.00 4.02 9.73
CA ASP A 204 8.17 4.97 10.83
C ASP A 204 9.59 5.58 10.87
N PHE A 205 10.00 6.15 9.76
CA PHE A 205 11.35 6.67 9.54
C PHE A 205 11.83 7.61 10.65
N VAL A 206 13.03 7.36 11.14
CA VAL A 206 13.80 8.22 12.04
C VAL A 206 15.12 8.56 11.36
N ASP A 207 15.56 9.82 11.50
CA ASP A 207 16.83 10.28 10.92
C ASP A 207 18.00 9.39 11.34
N GLY A 208 18.77 8.94 10.34
CA GLY A 208 19.91 8.04 10.54
C GLY A 208 19.56 6.56 10.65
N ALA A 209 18.28 6.18 10.67
CA ALA A 209 17.89 4.78 10.67
C ALA A 209 18.22 4.12 9.31
N PRO A 210 18.80 2.91 9.29
CA PRO A 210 19.00 2.18 8.06
C PRO A 210 17.65 1.74 7.48
N PRO A 211 17.53 1.56 6.13
CA PRO A 211 16.35 0.97 5.54
C PRO A 211 16.16 -0.47 6.03
N TYR A 212 14.92 -0.88 6.27
CA TYR A 212 14.61 -2.28 6.58
C TYR A 212 14.70 -3.18 5.36
N PHE A 213 14.51 -2.60 4.16
CA PHE A 213 14.66 -3.29 2.89
C PHE A 213 15.30 -2.37 1.85
N SER A 214 16.12 -2.94 0.98
CA SER A 214 16.74 -2.22 -0.12
C SER A 214 16.97 -3.12 -1.33
N VAL A 215 16.77 -2.55 -2.51
CA VAL A 215 17.04 -3.21 -3.79
C VAL A 215 18.07 -2.37 -4.56
N PRO A 216 19.32 -2.87 -4.69
CA PRO A 216 20.37 -2.17 -5.44
C PRO A 216 20.05 -2.07 -6.93
N ALA A 217 20.50 -0.99 -7.57
CA ALA A 217 20.35 -0.76 -9.01
C ALA A 217 21.18 -1.74 -9.89
N ALA A 218 21.72 -2.81 -9.31
CA ALA A 218 22.36 -3.92 -10.06
C ALA A 218 21.34 -4.75 -10.87
N GLY A 219 20.06 -4.46 -10.70
CA GLY A 219 18.95 -5.14 -11.35
C GLY A 219 18.47 -6.39 -10.62
N ILE A 220 17.30 -6.83 -10.99
CA ILE A 220 16.61 -8.03 -10.49
C ILE A 220 16.67 -9.10 -11.56
N GLU A 221 17.10 -10.30 -11.18
CA GLU A 221 17.13 -11.45 -12.07
C GLU A 221 15.71 -11.97 -12.32
N ASP A 222 15.36 -12.17 -13.57
CA ASP A 222 14.09 -12.77 -13.96
C ASP A 222 14.07 -14.26 -13.58
N LEU A 223 12.94 -14.74 -13.07
CA LEU A 223 12.77 -16.14 -12.66
C LEU A 223 12.81 -17.13 -13.84
N ASN A 224 12.46 -16.68 -15.04
CA ASN A 224 12.35 -17.49 -16.22
C ASN A 224 13.52 -17.27 -17.22
N ASP A 225 14.28 -16.19 -17.05
CA ASP A 225 15.41 -15.81 -17.89
C ASP A 225 16.53 -15.22 -17.00
N PRO A 226 17.80 -15.61 -17.14
CA PRO A 226 18.92 -15.07 -16.35
C PRO A 226 19.25 -13.60 -16.66
N VAL A 227 18.43 -12.90 -17.43
CA VAL A 227 18.58 -11.46 -17.68
C VAL A 227 18.20 -10.66 -16.43
N ARG A 228 19.01 -9.65 -16.11
CA ARG A 228 18.70 -8.69 -15.05
C ARG A 228 18.01 -7.47 -15.62
N MET A 229 16.92 -7.05 -14.96
CA MET A 229 16.09 -5.93 -15.36
C MET A 229 16.14 -4.80 -14.30
N TRP A 230 16.20 -3.55 -14.77
CA TRP A 230 16.18 -2.37 -13.90
C TRP A 230 15.74 -1.13 -14.69
N PRO A 231 14.45 -0.90 -14.88
CA PRO A 231 13.95 0.25 -15.65
C PRO A 231 14.11 1.58 -14.92
N PHE A 232 14.26 1.55 -13.60
CA PHE A 232 14.20 2.73 -12.72
C PHE A 232 15.32 3.76 -12.96
N ASN A 233 16.42 3.39 -13.61
CA ASN A 233 17.51 4.31 -13.96
C ASN A 233 17.44 4.82 -15.41
N ASP A 234 16.43 4.43 -16.18
CA ASP A 234 16.28 4.83 -17.57
C ASP A 234 15.96 6.33 -17.68
N VAL A 235 16.46 6.94 -18.75
CA VAL A 235 16.21 8.36 -19.00
C VAL A 235 14.72 8.62 -19.20
N GLY A 236 14.19 9.57 -18.44
CA GLY A 236 12.78 9.95 -18.50
C GLY A 236 11.82 8.97 -17.80
N TYR A 237 12.33 7.96 -17.08
CA TYR A 237 11.48 7.10 -16.26
C TYR A 237 10.88 7.87 -15.10
N THR A 238 9.59 7.71 -14.89
CA THR A 238 8.84 8.37 -13.80
C THR A 238 7.87 7.40 -13.13
N LEU A 239 7.60 7.66 -11.87
CA LEU A 239 6.60 6.94 -11.08
C LEU A 239 5.49 7.87 -10.62
N PHE A 240 4.31 7.32 -10.36
CA PHE A 240 3.18 8.00 -9.75
C PHE A 240 2.58 7.16 -8.63
N PRO A 241 1.98 7.80 -7.58
CA PRO A 241 1.48 7.10 -6.42
C PRO A 241 0.09 6.51 -6.69
N ILE A 242 -0.14 5.32 -6.14
CA ILE A 242 -1.45 4.69 -6.08
C ILE A 242 -1.72 4.24 -4.64
N LEU A 243 -2.94 4.50 -4.19
CA LEU A 243 -3.50 4.01 -2.94
C LEU A 243 -4.77 3.25 -3.26
N ASN A 244 -4.89 2.04 -2.80
CA ASN A 244 -6.11 1.27 -3.00
C ASN A 244 -6.48 0.39 -1.81
N LEU A 245 -7.76 0.10 -1.72
CA LEU A 245 -8.32 -0.99 -0.95
C LEU A 245 -9.15 -1.84 -1.92
N ALA A 246 -8.54 -2.92 -2.43
CA ALA A 246 -9.20 -3.92 -3.25
C ALA A 246 -10.01 -4.88 -2.38
N VAL A 247 -10.97 -5.58 -2.99
CA VAL A 247 -11.70 -6.67 -2.36
C VAL A 247 -11.64 -7.91 -3.25
N GLY A 248 -11.20 -9.02 -2.71
CA GLY A 248 -10.99 -10.24 -3.49
C GLY A 248 -9.66 -10.24 -4.24
N GLY A 249 -9.58 -10.96 -5.32
CA GLY A 249 -8.37 -11.12 -6.08
C GLY A 249 -7.39 -12.12 -5.52
N SER A 250 -6.24 -12.23 -6.18
CA SER A 250 -5.17 -13.12 -5.71
C SER A 250 -4.69 -12.74 -4.31
N GLY A 251 -4.62 -11.44 -4.02
CA GLY A 251 -4.19 -10.94 -2.72
C GLY A 251 -5.30 -10.89 -1.67
N GLY A 252 -6.54 -10.61 -2.05
CA GLY A 252 -7.68 -10.59 -1.11
C GLY A 252 -8.24 -11.97 -0.80
N GLY A 253 -8.24 -12.88 -1.77
CA GLY A 253 -8.88 -14.20 -1.65
C GLY A 253 -10.41 -14.09 -1.56
N ASP A 254 -11.04 -15.08 -0.90
CA ASP A 254 -12.50 -15.13 -0.73
C ASP A 254 -12.97 -14.07 0.31
N PRO A 255 -13.77 -13.07 -0.11
CA PRO A 255 -14.26 -12.04 0.79
C PRO A 255 -15.47 -12.46 1.63
N ALA A 256 -16.03 -13.66 1.45
CA ALA A 256 -17.29 -14.06 2.05
C ALA A 256 -17.27 -14.03 3.57
N SER A 257 -16.14 -14.37 4.20
CA SER A 257 -15.94 -14.36 5.65
C SER A 257 -15.46 -13.03 6.22
N GLY A 258 -15.19 -12.03 5.37
CA GLY A 258 -14.71 -10.71 5.78
C GLY A 258 -15.77 -9.86 6.46
N SER A 259 -15.31 -8.92 7.27
CA SER A 259 -16.12 -7.91 7.96
C SER A 259 -16.16 -6.62 7.17
N TYR A 260 -17.34 -6.18 6.74
CA TYR A 260 -17.56 -4.97 5.93
C TYR A 260 -18.60 -4.06 6.58
N PRO A 261 -18.50 -2.70 6.46
CA PRO A 261 -17.44 -2.00 5.75
C PRO A 261 -16.09 -2.10 6.46
N ALA A 262 -14.99 -2.03 5.67
CA ALA A 262 -13.63 -2.01 6.13
C ALA A 262 -12.89 -0.82 5.49
N GLU A 263 -11.91 -0.22 6.16
CA GLU A 263 -11.35 1.06 5.75
C GLU A 263 -9.83 1.11 5.83
N MET A 264 -9.21 1.68 4.80
CA MET A 264 -7.86 2.20 4.84
C MET A 264 -7.96 3.72 4.95
N LEU A 265 -7.33 4.30 5.97
CA LEU A 265 -7.25 5.73 6.15
C LEU A 265 -5.86 6.23 5.79
N VAL A 266 -5.78 7.36 5.10
CA VAL A 266 -4.53 8.03 4.74
C VAL A 266 -4.58 9.45 5.26
N ASP A 267 -3.70 9.77 6.22
CA ASP A 267 -3.59 11.10 6.84
C ASP A 267 -2.95 12.09 5.86
N TRP A 268 -1.87 11.69 5.21
CA TRP A 268 -1.19 12.50 4.21
C TRP A 268 -0.34 11.65 3.25
N VAL A 269 -0.04 12.27 2.08
CA VAL A 269 0.98 11.84 1.13
C VAL A 269 1.93 12.99 0.87
N ARG A 270 3.26 12.74 0.91
CA ARG A 270 4.29 13.75 0.72
C ARG A 270 5.41 13.21 -0.16
N VAL A 271 5.94 14.07 -1.03
CA VAL A 271 7.06 13.75 -1.92
C VAL A 271 8.08 14.89 -1.87
N PHE A 272 9.34 14.55 -1.74
CA PHE A 272 10.44 15.51 -1.61
C PHE A 272 11.76 14.97 -2.16
#